data_e81d943f0870e07893520518127fd911
#
_entry.id   e81d943f0870e07893520518127fd911
#
_cell.length_a   1.000
_cell.length_b   1.000
_cell.length_c   1.000
_cell.angle_alpha   90.00
_cell.angle_beta   90.00
_cell.angle_gamma   90.00
#
_symmetry.space_group_name_H-M   'P 1'
#
loop_
_entity.id
_entity.type
_entity.pdbx_description
1 polymer ?
#
loop_
_entity_poly.entity_id
_entity_poly.type
_entity_poly.pdbx_seq_one_letter_code
_entity_poly.pdbx_strand_id
1 'polypeptide(L)'
;LLAGVALAVLAAGGAWAQAPVATETTSGPDGLKRGELYMEADEVVRNDETGVTTAKGDIEVRYNGRTLRADGLTYDDRSGVIRAQGNVVILGDDGSIEYAREIVLDDDMRAGVALGFSARLQENVKIAAASVARRNEKVDELTQAIYTPCEVCAADGSPKTPTWSIAADRVIRDKDQRVVYYRNARFKLFGVSVAYLPLFWHADPQAPRSSGFLVPKASVSDRRGLSYEQPYYWAISPSADLTISPQINTKIAPFLNGEVRRRFASGQVDVRFGYTHARDFDGKGNEFGRETDRSYILGRGAFQIDDKWLWGFTAERASDDLIFDKYEIGKVYVTRGPYVADDRRLISQVYAIRQDDRSYFSAAAMTIQGLRPGAIDLNSGLNTGENDRVFPIIGPLVEGHFEPATKVLGGRLRAHTSAVVLSREQSQTDLTRRLPGLDSARLTGELDWRRALISTAGLRF
;
A
#
# COMPACT_ATOMS: atom_id res chain seq x y z
N LEU A 1 -37.35 -46.25 8.07
CA LEU A 1 -36.80 -47.52 7.58
C LEU A 1 -35.49 -47.24 6.88
N LEU A 2 -34.39 -47.26 7.57
CA LEU A 2 -33.36 -48.29 7.75
C LEU A 2 -32.81 -48.91 6.45
N ALA A 3 -31.57 -48.60 6.15
CA ALA A 3 -30.55 -49.63 5.88
C ALA A 3 -29.16 -48.96 5.80
N GLY A 4 -28.29 -49.28 6.74
CA GLY A 4 -26.87 -48.97 6.75
C GLY A 4 -26.11 -49.92 5.87
N VAL A 5 -25.00 -49.41 5.31
CA VAL A 5 -23.94 -50.25 4.74
C VAL A 5 -22.63 -49.83 5.41
N ALA A 6 -22.13 -50.74 6.22
CA ALA A 6 -20.79 -50.66 6.80
C ALA A 6 -19.77 -51.16 5.77
N LEU A 7 -18.79 -50.32 5.44
CA LEU A 7 -17.62 -50.72 4.65
C LEU A 7 -16.40 -50.83 5.60
N ALA A 8 -15.98 -52.09 5.84
CA ALA A 8 -14.75 -52.37 6.57
C ALA A 8 -13.55 -52.12 5.64
N VAL A 9 -12.64 -51.24 6.02
CA VAL A 9 -11.34 -51.07 5.37
C VAL A 9 -10.29 -51.78 6.21
N LEU A 10 -9.73 -52.83 5.64
CA LEU A 10 -8.58 -53.57 6.15
C LEU A 10 -7.35 -52.67 6.17
N ALA A 11 -6.82 -52.43 7.35
CA ALA A 11 -5.52 -51.76 7.55
C ALA A 11 -4.41 -52.78 7.29
N ALA A 12 -3.71 -52.65 6.17
CA ALA A 12 -2.42 -53.31 5.96
C ALA A 12 -1.33 -52.40 6.58
N GLY A 13 -0.80 -52.83 7.73
CA GLY A 13 0.33 -52.17 8.40
C GLY A 13 1.61 -52.42 7.61
N GLY A 14 2.06 -51.41 6.88
CA GLY A 14 3.44 -51.30 6.37
C GLY A 14 4.28 -50.49 7.36
N ALA A 15 5.18 -51.15 8.10
CA ALA A 15 6.19 -50.51 8.89
C ALA A 15 7.19 -49.77 7.97
N TRP A 16 7.04 -48.48 7.84
CA TRP A 16 8.04 -47.62 7.20
C TRP A 16 9.13 -47.34 8.23
N ALA A 17 10.31 -47.92 8.02
CA ALA A 17 11.51 -47.53 8.78
C ALA A 17 11.77 -46.04 8.51
N GLN A 18 11.59 -45.23 9.52
CA GLN A 18 12.05 -43.84 9.50
C GLN A 18 13.58 -43.85 9.43
N ALA A 19 14.12 -43.43 8.29
CA ALA A 19 15.53 -43.06 8.21
C ALA A 19 15.77 -41.93 9.23
N PRO A 20 16.93 -41.89 9.93
CA PRO A 20 17.24 -40.80 10.83
C PRO A 20 17.25 -39.52 10.01
N VAL A 21 16.40 -38.56 10.40
CA VAL A 21 16.43 -37.20 9.89
C VAL A 21 17.79 -36.65 10.28
N ALA A 22 18.69 -36.52 9.33
CA ALA A 22 19.91 -35.74 9.49
C ALA A 22 19.46 -34.32 9.87
N THR A 23 19.74 -33.92 11.09
CA THR A 23 19.58 -32.53 11.54
C THR A 23 20.58 -31.72 10.70
N GLU A 24 20.10 -31.10 9.63
CA GLU A 24 20.87 -30.07 8.93
C GLU A 24 21.12 -28.96 9.94
N THR A 25 22.36 -28.89 10.44
CA THR A 25 22.86 -27.72 11.16
C THR A 25 22.94 -26.60 10.15
N THR A 26 21.88 -25.80 10.08
CA THR A 26 21.82 -24.58 9.26
C THR A 26 22.91 -23.64 9.80
N SER A 27 24.01 -23.50 9.07
CA SER A 27 24.98 -22.42 9.28
C SER A 27 24.28 -21.09 8.94
N GLY A 28 24.50 -20.05 9.77
CA GLY A 28 24.00 -18.71 9.51
C GLY A 28 24.60 -18.11 8.23
N PRO A 29 24.12 -16.91 7.79
CA PRO A 29 24.67 -16.20 6.64
C PRO A 29 26.15 -15.83 6.80
N ASP A 30 26.69 -15.88 8.00
CA ASP A 30 28.08 -15.67 8.39
C ASP A 30 28.96 -16.96 8.31
N GLY A 31 28.36 -18.10 7.96
CA GLY A 31 29.02 -19.40 7.86
C GLY A 31 29.24 -20.09 9.22
N LEU A 32 28.81 -19.48 10.33
CA LEU A 32 28.96 -20.01 11.68
C LEU A 32 27.72 -20.80 12.12
N LYS A 33 27.87 -21.78 12.98
CA LYS A 33 26.75 -22.44 13.63
C LYS A 33 26.19 -21.55 14.72
N ARG A 34 24.90 -21.70 15.00
CA ARG A 34 24.23 -20.93 16.04
C ARG A 34 24.91 -21.13 17.40
N GLY A 35 25.33 -20.03 18.04
CA GLY A 35 26.04 -20.04 19.31
C GLY A 35 27.57 -20.15 19.19
N GLU A 36 28.14 -20.28 17.97
CA GLU A 36 29.58 -20.16 17.73
C GLU A 36 29.95 -18.68 17.67
N LEU A 37 31.06 -18.33 18.35
CA LEU A 37 31.66 -17.01 18.33
C LEU A 37 32.97 -17.09 17.56
N TYR A 38 33.13 -16.19 16.59
CA TYR A 38 34.40 -15.96 15.88
C TYR A 38 34.94 -14.59 16.29
N MET A 39 36.23 -14.51 16.64
CA MET A 39 36.89 -13.26 16.96
C MET A 39 38.26 -13.21 16.25
N GLU A 40 38.55 -12.09 15.60
CA GLU A 40 39.81 -11.74 14.98
C GLU A 40 40.26 -10.37 15.49
N ALA A 41 41.55 -10.20 15.77
CA ALA A 41 42.14 -8.94 16.22
C ALA A 41 43.68 -9.01 16.07
N ASP A 42 44.34 -7.86 16.02
CA ASP A 42 45.84 -7.82 15.98
C ASP A 42 46.47 -8.39 17.25
N GLU A 43 45.86 -8.13 18.41
CA GLU A 43 46.35 -8.62 19.71
C GLU A 43 45.16 -9.09 20.57
N VAL A 44 45.25 -10.30 21.10
CA VAL A 44 44.28 -10.83 22.06
C VAL A 44 45.02 -11.33 23.32
N VAL A 45 44.69 -10.79 24.47
CA VAL A 45 45.24 -11.13 25.75
C VAL A 45 44.13 -11.60 26.69
N ARG A 46 44.25 -12.82 27.24
CA ARG A 46 43.36 -13.34 28.24
C ARG A 46 44.07 -13.41 29.61
N ASN A 47 43.41 -12.89 30.64
CA ASN A 47 43.84 -13.02 31.99
C ASN A 47 42.96 -14.07 32.71
N ASP A 48 43.51 -15.25 32.95
CA ASP A 48 42.75 -16.38 33.53
C ASP A 48 42.41 -16.16 35.01
N GLU A 49 43.15 -15.32 35.75
CA GLU A 49 42.85 -15.01 37.16
C GLU A 49 41.59 -14.13 37.27
N THR A 50 41.45 -13.16 36.37
CA THR A 50 40.33 -12.23 36.38
C THR A 50 39.15 -12.69 35.50
N GLY A 51 39.41 -13.58 34.52
CA GLY A 51 38.43 -13.99 33.50
C GLY A 51 38.21 -12.94 32.43
N VAL A 52 39.13 -11.97 32.30
CA VAL A 52 38.98 -10.87 31.35
C VAL A 52 39.81 -11.14 30.11
N THR A 53 39.16 -11.04 28.93
CA THR A 53 39.79 -11.07 27.62
C THR A 53 39.81 -9.66 27.04
N THR A 54 40.97 -9.18 26.62
CA THR A 54 41.15 -7.89 25.98
C THR A 54 41.68 -8.10 24.55
N ALA A 55 41.03 -7.48 23.55
CA ALA A 55 41.46 -7.45 22.15
C ALA A 55 41.78 -6.02 21.74
N LYS A 56 42.77 -5.84 20.86
CA LYS A 56 43.19 -4.53 20.30
C LYS A 56 43.52 -4.66 18.83
N GLY A 57 43.19 -3.59 18.05
CA GLY A 57 43.51 -3.45 16.65
C GLY A 57 42.59 -4.29 15.73
N ASP A 58 42.01 -3.69 14.75
CA ASP A 58 41.15 -4.27 13.68
C ASP A 58 40.25 -5.44 14.15
N ILE A 59 39.55 -5.22 15.27
CA ILE A 59 38.76 -6.26 15.89
C ILE A 59 37.51 -6.53 15.06
N GLU A 60 37.28 -7.82 14.75
CA GLU A 60 36.02 -8.31 14.19
C GLU A 60 35.49 -9.47 15.04
N VAL A 61 34.27 -9.32 15.56
CA VAL A 61 33.55 -10.37 16.31
C VAL A 61 32.29 -10.71 15.55
N ARG A 62 32.09 -12.00 15.26
CA ARG A 62 30.88 -12.53 14.64
C ARG A 62 30.17 -13.47 15.61
N TYR A 63 28.89 -13.23 15.83
CA TYR A 63 28.05 -14.04 16.72
C TYR A 63 26.58 -13.96 16.29
N ASN A 64 25.95 -15.12 16.10
CA ASN A 64 24.52 -15.25 15.76
C ASN A 64 24.08 -14.33 14.58
N GLY A 65 24.87 -14.26 13.49
CA GLY A 65 24.55 -13.46 12.31
C GLY A 65 24.84 -11.96 12.45
N ARG A 66 25.40 -11.53 13.59
CA ARG A 66 25.83 -10.13 13.83
C ARG A 66 27.33 -10.02 13.73
N THR A 67 27.82 -8.91 13.21
CA THR A 67 29.24 -8.60 13.17
C THR A 67 29.50 -7.31 13.92
N LEU A 68 30.39 -7.33 14.92
CA LEU A 68 30.88 -6.17 15.63
C LEU A 68 32.32 -5.91 15.23
N ARG A 69 32.64 -4.66 14.88
CA ARG A 69 34.01 -4.18 14.63
C ARG A 69 34.32 -3.05 15.59
N ALA A 70 35.57 -2.97 16.06
CA ALA A 70 36.02 -1.94 17.00
C ALA A 70 37.57 -1.83 17.00
N ASP A 71 38.10 -0.73 17.56
CA ASP A 71 39.54 -0.58 17.78
C ASP A 71 40.01 -1.28 19.06
N GLY A 72 39.12 -1.42 20.07
CA GLY A 72 39.39 -2.06 21.34
C GLY A 72 38.15 -2.80 21.86
N LEU A 73 38.35 -3.99 22.43
CA LEU A 73 37.30 -4.81 23.03
C LEU A 73 37.79 -5.46 24.34
N THR A 74 36.92 -5.45 25.32
CA THR A 74 37.11 -6.17 26.59
C THR A 74 35.88 -7.03 26.84
N TYR A 75 36.11 -8.31 27.14
CA TYR A 75 35.08 -9.27 27.53
C TYR A 75 35.41 -9.82 28.91
N ASP A 76 34.47 -9.71 29.82
CA ASP A 76 34.52 -10.28 31.16
C ASP A 76 33.62 -11.51 31.24
N ASP A 77 34.21 -12.71 31.32
CA ASP A 77 33.47 -13.98 31.28
C ASP A 77 32.66 -14.26 32.56
N ARG A 78 32.93 -13.54 33.66
CA ARG A 78 32.20 -13.68 34.92
C ARG A 78 30.92 -12.89 34.95
N SER A 79 30.94 -11.71 34.35
CA SER A 79 29.77 -10.83 34.29
C SER A 79 29.01 -10.95 32.94
N GLY A 80 29.61 -11.60 31.93
CA GLY A 80 29.07 -11.67 30.58
C GLY A 80 29.06 -10.32 29.88
N VAL A 81 29.87 -9.33 30.29
CA VAL A 81 29.84 -7.98 29.74
C VAL A 81 30.89 -7.82 28.68
N ILE A 82 30.45 -7.35 27.50
CA ILE A 82 31.31 -6.93 26.39
C ILE A 82 31.37 -5.41 26.38
N ARG A 83 32.58 -4.84 26.39
CA ARG A 83 32.79 -3.41 26.17
C ARG A 83 33.65 -3.23 24.91
N ALA A 84 33.12 -2.52 23.93
CA ALA A 84 33.85 -2.16 22.71
C ALA A 84 33.98 -0.64 22.60
N GLN A 85 35.12 -0.16 22.11
CA GLN A 85 35.44 1.27 22.00
C GLN A 85 36.27 1.57 20.76
N GLY A 86 36.12 2.79 20.24
CA GLY A 86 36.79 3.29 19.03
C GLY A 86 36.15 2.72 17.76
N ASN A 87 35.61 3.59 16.92
CA ASN A 87 35.05 3.24 15.62
C ASN A 87 34.12 2.00 15.62
N VAL A 88 33.31 1.87 16.69
CA VAL A 88 32.45 0.69 16.84
C VAL A 88 31.39 0.66 15.75
N VAL A 89 31.33 -0.46 15.01
CA VAL A 89 30.33 -0.73 13.96
C VAL A 89 29.69 -2.08 14.25
N ILE A 90 28.35 -2.11 14.26
CA ILE A 90 27.58 -3.35 14.35
C ILE A 90 26.77 -3.51 13.07
N LEU A 91 26.95 -4.64 12.40
CA LEU A 91 26.14 -5.10 11.30
C LEU A 91 25.09 -6.06 11.83
N GLY A 92 23.81 -5.70 11.73
CA GLY A 92 22.69 -6.53 12.14
C GLY A 92 22.37 -7.62 11.11
N ASP A 93 21.73 -8.68 11.56
CA ASP A 93 21.20 -9.77 10.71
C ASP A 93 20.06 -9.29 9.78
N ASP A 94 19.42 -8.17 10.10
CA ASP A 94 18.41 -7.49 9.31
C ASP A 94 18.99 -6.51 8.26
N GLY A 95 20.32 -6.42 8.13
CA GLY A 95 21.03 -5.49 7.25
C GLY A 95 21.12 -4.05 7.80
N SER A 96 20.77 -3.82 9.07
CA SER A 96 21.01 -2.55 9.75
C SER A 96 22.49 -2.34 10.01
N ILE A 97 22.93 -1.08 10.00
CA ILE A 97 24.31 -0.69 10.34
C ILE A 97 24.22 0.32 11.49
N GLU A 98 24.82 -0.04 12.61
CA GLU A 98 24.89 0.80 13.81
C GLU A 98 26.33 1.25 14.05
N TYR A 99 26.53 2.52 14.38
CA TYR A 99 27.82 3.12 14.70
C TYR A 99 27.79 3.67 16.11
N ALA A 100 28.87 3.52 16.86
CA ALA A 100 29.02 4.11 18.19
C ALA A 100 30.49 4.48 18.46
N ARG A 101 30.71 5.36 19.44
CA ARG A 101 32.05 5.60 19.99
C ARG A 101 32.45 4.54 21.01
N GLU A 102 31.48 4.15 21.81
CA GLU A 102 31.62 3.13 22.85
C GLU A 102 30.31 2.40 23.01
N ILE A 103 30.39 1.10 23.23
CA ILE A 103 29.22 0.26 23.50
C ILE A 103 29.57 -0.72 24.63
N VAL A 104 28.58 -0.94 25.48
CA VAL A 104 28.59 -1.96 26.52
C VAL A 104 27.40 -2.87 26.31
N LEU A 105 27.64 -4.13 26.08
CA LEU A 105 26.64 -5.14 25.75
C LEU A 105 26.69 -6.30 26.72
N ASP A 106 25.60 -7.05 26.82
CA ASP A 106 25.60 -8.39 27.38
C ASP A 106 26.27 -9.39 26.41
N ASP A 107 26.58 -10.59 26.86
CA ASP A 107 27.24 -11.65 26.10
C ASP A 107 26.42 -12.15 24.91
N ASP A 108 25.11 -12.00 24.95
CA ASP A 108 24.20 -12.27 23.82
C ASP A 108 24.11 -11.11 22.82
N MET A 109 24.73 -9.96 23.08
CA MET A 109 24.63 -8.71 22.29
C MET A 109 23.19 -8.21 22.13
N ARG A 110 22.30 -8.49 23.07
CA ARG A 110 20.86 -8.20 23.00
C ARG A 110 20.46 -6.97 23.81
N ALA A 111 21.15 -6.72 24.92
CA ALA A 111 20.93 -5.56 25.75
C ALA A 111 22.22 -4.80 25.96
N GLY A 112 22.12 -3.49 26.18
CA GLY A 112 23.31 -2.66 26.40
C GLY A 112 23.08 -1.18 26.27
N VAL A 113 24.20 -0.44 26.34
CA VAL A 113 24.23 1.02 26.19
C VAL A 113 25.29 1.42 25.18
N ALA A 114 24.92 2.31 24.26
CA ALA A 114 25.85 2.89 23.29
C ALA A 114 25.92 4.41 23.49
N LEU A 115 27.13 4.97 23.35
CA LEU A 115 27.39 6.40 23.40
C LEU A 115 27.82 6.94 22.03
N GLY A 116 27.29 8.11 21.64
CA GLY A 116 27.57 8.71 20.34
C GLY A 116 27.06 7.83 19.20
N PHE A 117 25.81 7.40 19.32
CA PHE A 117 25.17 6.42 18.46
C PHE A 117 24.65 7.04 17.15
N SER A 118 24.81 6.32 16.05
CA SER A 118 24.04 6.53 14.82
C SER A 118 23.73 5.21 14.13
N ALA A 119 22.59 5.10 13.48
CA ALA A 119 22.20 3.91 12.75
C ALA A 119 21.58 4.25 11.38
N ARG A 120 21.87 3.38 10.42
CA ARG A 120 21.17 3.33 9.15
C ARG A 120 20.31 2.06 9.13
N LEU A 121 19.01 2.27 9.14
CA LEU A 121 18.01 1.20 9.09
C LEU A 121 17.59 0.92 7.64
N GLN A 122 16.78 -0.11 7.43
CA GLN A 122 16.12 -0.37 6.14
C GLN A 122 15.34 0.86 5.66
N GLU A 123 15.03 0.93 4.35
CA GLU A 123 14.33 2.05 3.71
C GLU A 123 15.03 3.41 3.84
N ASN A 124 16.35 3.40 4.00
CA ASN A 124 17.20 4.60 4.07
C ASN A 124 16.93 5.51 5.27
N VAL A 125 16.30 5.00 6.32
CA VAL A 125 16.08 5.72 7.58
C VAL A 125 17.39 5.87 8.34
N LYS A 126 17.67 7.09 8.81
CA LYS A 126 18.85 7.43 9.60
C LYS A 126 18.43 7.94 10.97
N ILE A 127 19.07 7.43 12.00
CA ILE A 127 18.86 7.84 13.39
C ILE A 127 20.22 8.17 13.98
N ALA A 128 20.32 9.26 14.73
CA ALA A 128 21.48 9.58 15.56
C ALA A 128 21.01 9.94 16.96
N ALA A 129 21.79 9.62 17.98
CA ALA A 129 21.49 9.92 19.37
C ALA A 129 22.77 10.14 20.20
N ALA A 130 22.67 10.92 21.25
CA ALA A 130 23.78 11.06 22.21
C ALA A 130 24.04 9.74 22.91
N SER A 131 22.97 9.02 23.27
CA SER A 131 23.07 7.66 23.81
C SER A 131 21.86 6.81 23.43
N VAL A 132 22.06 5.52 23.38
CA VAL A 132 21.03 4.48 23.24
C VAL A 132 21.16 3.51 24.39
N ALA A 133 20.04 3.19 25.01
CA ALA A 133 19.92 2.12 25.97
C ALA A 133 18.95 1.08 25.43
N ARG A 134 19.48 -0.08 25.07
CA ARG A 134 18.67 -1.26 24.70
C ARG A 134 18.42 -2.07 25.96
N ARG A 135 17.21 -1.99 26.51
CA ARG A 135 16.84 -2.68 27.75
C ARG A 135 16.62 -4.18 27.55
N ASN A 136 16.16 -4.54 26.35
CA ASN A 136 15.96 -5.91 25.89
C ASN A 136 15.85 -5.88 24.35
N GLU A 137 15.62 -7.03 23.71
CA GLU A 137 15.44 -7.10 22.26
C GLU A 137 14.27 -6.24 21.72
N LYS A 138 13.33 -5.84 22.58
CA LYS A 138 12.04 -5.25 22.22
C LYS A 138 11.98 -3.74 22.37
N VAL A 139 12.79 -3.16 23.26
CA VAL A 139 12.70 -1.73 23.58
C VAL A 139 14.07 -1.06 23.52
N ASP A 140 14.18 -0.11 22.59
CA ASP A 140 15.33 0.79 22.48
C ASP A 140 14.92 2.18 22.99
N GLU A 141 15.73 2.77 23.87
CA GLU A 141 15.56 4.12 24.39
C GLU A 141 16.73 5.00 23.93
N LEU A 142 16.44 6.07 23.22
CA LEU A 142 17.42 7.00 22.68
C LEU A 142 17.27 8.36 23.38
N THR A 143 18.39 8.97 23.72
CA THR A 143 18.43 10.30 24.34
C THR A 143 19.03 11.30 23.35
N GLN A 144 18.42 12.50 23.25
CA GLN A 144 18.81 13.54 22.31
C GLN A 144 18.93 13.00 20.88
N ALA A 145 17.84 12.43 20.40
CA ALA A 145 17.82 11.72 19.13
C ALA A 145 17.36 12.63 17.98
N ILE A 146 17.88 12.35 16.80
CA ILE A 146 17.44 12.92 15.52
C ILE A 146 17.09 11.77 14.58
N TYR A 147 15.94 11.86 13.95
CA TYR A 147 15.41 10.92 12.97
C TYR A 147 15.20 11.61 11.63
N THR A 148 15.63 11.00 10.53
CA THR A 148 15.35 11.46 9.16
C THR A 148 15.45 10.33 8.14
N PRO A 149 14.54 10.23 7.16
CA PRO A 149 14.70 9.38 5.98
C PRO A 149 15.44 10.10 4.84
N CYS A 150 15.78 11.40 5.01
CA CYS A 150 16.45 12.17 3.97
C CYS A 150 17.95 11.88 3.92
N GLU A 151 18.58 12.14 2.76
CA GLU A 151 20.02 12.09 2.65
C GLU A 151 20.69 13.15 3.53
N VAL A 152 21.70 12.73 4.30
CA VAL A 152 22.49 13.57 5.21
C VAL A 152 23.90 13.84 4.68
N CYS A 153 24.25 13.23 3.55
CA CYS A 153 25.50 13.47 2.82
C CYS A 153 25.20 13.90 1.39
N ALA A 154 25.99 14.81 0.87
CA ALA A 154 25.99 15.17 -0.54
C ALA A 154 26.74 14.08 -1.37
N ALA A 155 26.71 14.18 -2.69
CA ALA A 155 27.36 13.21 -3.59
C ALA A 155 28.90 13.15 -3.41
N ASP A 156 29.50 14.18 -2.89
CA ASP A 156 30.93 14.27 -2.56
C ASP A 156 31.28 13.77 -1.15
N GLY A 157 30.28 13.23 -0.41
CA GLY A 157 30.43 12.76 0.95
C GLY A 157 30.37 13.84 2.04
N SER A 158 30.26 15.12 1.67
CA SER A 158 30.16 16.22 2.65
C SER A 158 28.83 16.17 3.41
N PRO A 159 28.79 16.62 4.71
CA PRO A 159 27.56 16.69 5.48
C PRO A 159 26.52 17.59 4.81
N LYS A 160 25.29 17.11 4.69
CA LYS A 160 24.14 17.83 4.14
C LYS A 160 23.02 17.92 5.17
N THR A 161 22.47 19.11 5.36
CA THR A 161 21.27 19.28 6.18
C THR A 161 20.09 18.57 5.51
N PRO A 162 19.40 17.65 6.21
CA PRO A 162 18.25 16.96 5.64
C PRO A 162 17.10 17.95 5.38
N THR A 163 16.31 17.67 4.34
CA THR A 163 15.13 18.48 4.00
C THR A 163 14.18 18.56 5.20
N TRP A 164 13.99 17.44 5.90
CA TRP A 164 13.25 17.43 7.16
C TRP A 164 13.83 16.41 8.14
N SER A 165 13.64 16.67 9.41
CA SER A 165 14.01 15.78 10.50
C SER A 165 13.14 15.96 11.73
N ILE A 166 13.10 14.99 12.60
CA ILE A 166 12.49 15.06 13.92
C ILE A 166 13.62 14.98 14.95
N ALA A 167 13.82 16.03 15.74
CA ALA A 167 14.71 16.01 16.88
C ALA A 167 13.87 15.86 18.15
N ALA A 168 14.30 15.02 19.09
CA ALA A 168 13.58 14.80 20.35
C ALA A 168 14.54 14.62 21.51
N ASP A 169 14.12 15.00 22.70
CA ASP A 169 14.92 14.81 23.90
C ASP A 169 15.01 13.34 24.28
N ARG A 170 13.93 12.59 24.00
CA ARG A 170 13.86 11.14 24.25
C ARG A 170 13.01 10.48 23.15
N VAL A 171 13.51 9.33 22.65
CA VAL A 171 12.80 8.47 21.71
C VAL A 171 12.76 7.07 22.30
N ILE A 172 11.59 6.45 22.30
CA ILE A 172 11.41 5.06 22.74
C ILE A 172 10.85 4.29 21.56
N ARG A 173 11.59 3.33 21.06
CA ARG A 173 11.16 2.40 20.04
C ARG A 173 10.70 1.11 20.69
N ASP A 174 9.42 0.82 20.59
CA ASP A 174 8.81 -0.43 21.05
C ASP A 174 8.53 -1.33 19.84
N LYS A 175 9.33 -2.38 19.70
CA LYS A 175 9.26 -3.32 18.58
C LYS A 175 8.06 -4.26 18.69
N ASP A 176 7.56 -4.55 19.89
CA ASP A 176 6.35 -5.37 20.08
C ASP A 176 5.10 -4.61 19.69
N GLN A 177 4.97 -3.37 20.15
CA GLN A 177 3.87 -2.49 19.78
C GLN A 177 4.05 -1.91 18.37
N ARG A 178 5.25 -2.02 17.81
CA ARG A 178 5.63 -1.47 16.49
C ARG A 178 5.39 0.04 16.39
N VAL A 179 5.76 0.76 17.45
CA VAL A 179 5.56 2.20 17.60
C VAL A 179 6.86 2.86 18.07
N VAL A 180 7.10 4.06 17.56
CA VAL A 180 8.17 4.94 18.00
C VAL A 180 7.54 6.15 18.68
N TYR A 181 7.82 6.34 19.98
CA TYR A 181 7.36 7.46 20.80
C TYR A 181 8.45 8.51 20.91
N TYR A 182 8.08 9.78 20.82
CA TYR A 182 8.96 10.93 20.93
C TYR A 182 8.49 11.84 22.06
N ARG A 183 9.39 12.26 22.91
CA ARG A 183 9.15 13.26 23.93
C ARG A 183 9.89 14.56 23.56
N ASN A 184 9.19 15.70 23.65
CA ASN A 184 9.68 17.01 23.25
C ASN A 184 10.18 17.02 21.80
N ALA A 185 9.36 16.50 20.90
CA ALA A 185 9.68 16.43 19.47
C ALA A 185 9.66 17.81 18.82
N ARG A 186 10.69 18.11 18.06
CA ARG A 186 10.84 19.33 17.25
C ARG A 186 10.93 18.90 15.78
N PHE A 187 9.93 19.24 15.03
CA PHE A 187 9.95 19.00 13.59
C PHE A 187 10.77 20.10 12.92
N LYS A 188 11.80 19.73 12.16
CA LYS A 188 12.71 20.63 11.49
C LYS A 188 12.59 20.53 9.98
N LEU A 189 12.54 21.68 9.30
CA LEU A 189 12.69 21.81 7.85
C LEU A 189 14.00 22.55 7.57
N PHE A 190 14.87 21.98 6.74
CA PHE A 190 16.19 22.53 6.44
C PHE A 190 16.97 22.96 7.69
N GLY A 191 16.84 22.19 8.78
CA GLY A 191 17.51 22.47 10.05
C GLY A 191 16.78 23.46 10.99
N VAL A 192 15.75 24.19 10.50
CA VAL A 192 14.97 25.16 11.29
C VAL A 192 13.78 24.46 11.94
N SER A 193 13.57 24.66 13.25
CA SER A 193 12.41 24.11 13.96
C SER A 193 11.14 24.87 13.56
N VAL A 194 10.19 24.17 12.95
CA VAL A 194 8.92 24.71 12.44
C VAL A 194 7.71 24.28 13.27
N ALA A 195 7.83 23.21 14.06
CA ALA A 195 6.78 22.75 14.96
C ALA A 195 7.38 22.06 16.20
N TYR A 196 6.65 22.14 17.32
CA TYR A 196 6.98 21.50 18.59
C TYR A 196 5.79 20.68 19.08
N LEU A 197 6.06 19.44 19.45
CA LEU A 197 5.07 18.50 19.99
C LEU A 197 5.62 17.92 21.31
N PRO A 198 4.97 18.16 22.44
CA PRO A 198 5.40 17.63 23.73
C PRO A 198 5.46 16.10 23.75
N LEU A 199 4.51 15.48 23.05
CA LEU A 199 4.43 14.04 22.81
C LEU A 199 4.01 13.79 21.37
N PHE A 200 4.74 12.92 20.68
CA PHE A 200 4.45 12.50 19.32
C PHE A 200 4.77 11.01 19.18
N TRP A 201 4.05 10.32 18.32
CA TRP A 201 4.37 8.94 17.99
C TRP A 201 4.00 8.62 16.55
N HIS A 202 4.68 7.64 15.98
CA HIS A 202 4.35 7.06 14.69
C HIS A 202 4.64 5.56 14.68
N ALA A 203 4.13 4.86 13.68
CA ALA A 203 4.45 3.46 13.46
C ALA A 203 5.95 3.26 13.20
N ASP A 204 6.53 2.18 13.72
CA ASP A 204 7.92 1.80 13.42
C ASP A 204 8.05 1.59 11.89
N PRO A 205 9.01 2.22 11.21
CA PRO A 205 9.23 2.05 9.78
C PRO A 205 9.50 0.59 9.36
N GLN A 206 10.05 -0.22 10.24
CA GLN A 206 10.28 -1.65 9.99
C GLN A 206 9.02 -2.50 10.18
N ALA A 207 7.93 -1.93 10.67
CA ALA A 207 6.68 -2.67 10.81
C ALA A 207 6.01 -2.84 9.44
N PRO A 208 5.76 -4.08 8.98
CA PRO A 208 5.18 -4.32 7.64
C PRO A 208 3.80 -3.69 7.48
N ARG A 209 3.05 -3.49 8.57
CA ARG A 209 1.75 -2.80 8.60
C ARG A 209 1.45 -2.29 10.01
N SER A 210 1.54 -1.00 10.21
CA SER A 210 1.21 -0.38 11.50
C SER A 210 0.30 0.82 11.32
N SER A 211 -0.65 0.99 12.24
CA SER A 211 -1.50 2.17 12.29
C SER A 211 -0.69 3.40 12.70
N GLY A 212 -1.01 4.56 12.13
CA GLY A 212 -0.36 5.81 12.49
C GLY A 212 -0.71 6.96 11.56
N PHE A 213 -0.24 8.14 11.93
CA PHE A 213 -0.36 9.34 11.08
C PHE A 213 0.56 9.20 9.86
N LEU A 214 0.02 9.51 8.69
CA LEU A 214 0.80 9.63 7.47
C LEU A 214 1.27 11.07 7.29
N VAL A 215 2.14 11.28 6.32
CA VAL A 215 2.66 12.61 5.98
C VAL A 215 1.50 13.54 5.66
N PRO A 216 1.38 14.68 6.36
CA PRO A 216 0.32 15.65 6.10
C PRO A 216 0.53 16.32 4.74
N LYS A 217 -0.58 16.80 4.17
CA LYS A 217 -0.56 17.61 2.96
C LYS A 217 -1.01 19.01 3.29
N ALA A 218 -0.26 19.99 2.83
CA ALA A 218 -0.62 21.39 2.91
C ALA A 218 -0.61 22.01 1.51
N SER A 219 -1.63 22.80 1.20
CA SER A 219 -1.71 23.52 -0.07
C SER A 219 -2.38 24.86 0.13
N VAL A 220 -2.13 25.79 -0.80
CA VAL A 220 -2.77 27.10 -0.84
C VAL A 220 -3.44 27.26 -2.19
N SER A 221 -4.70 27.67 -2.18
CA SER A 221 -5.45 27.99 -3.40
C SER A 221 -6.41 29.15 -3.17
N ASP A 222 -6.75 29.87 -4.23
CA ASP A 222 -7.69 31.01 -4.14
C ASP A 222 -9.07 30.56 -3.63
N ARG A 223 -9.45 29.34 -3.96
CA ARG A 223 -10.76 28.74 -3.65
C ARG A 223 -10.89 28.29 -2.20
N ARG A 224 -9.88 27.58 -1.67
CA ARG A 224 -9.95 26.96 -0.34
C ARG A 224 -9.14 27.73 0.72
N GLY A 225 -8.31 28.67 0.30
CA GLY A 225 -7.31 29.31 1.16
C GLY A 225 -6.16 28.35 1.49
N LEU A 226 -5.64 28.43 2.70
CA LEU A 226 -4.72 27.42 3.23
C LEU A 226 -5.52 26.16 3.59
N SER A 227 -5.13 25.05 3.01
CA SER A 227 -5.69 23.72 3.27
C SER A 227 -4.66 22.85 3.95
N TYR A 228 -5.05 22.14 4.99
CA TYR A 228 -4.24 21.16 5.70
C TYR A 228 -5.02 19.83 5.79
N GLU A 229 -4.45 18.76 5.29
CA GLU A 229 -5.01 17.40 5.34
C GLU A 229 -4.07 16.53 6.17
N GLN A 230 -4.59 15.89 7.23
CA GLN A 230 -3.86 14.97 8.08
C GLN A 230 -4.39 13.54 7.93
N PRO A 231 -3.79 12.71 7.09
CA PRO A 231 -4.20 11.32 6.98
C PRO A 231 -3.79 10.50 8.21
N TYR A 232 -4.68 9.64 8.67
CA TYR A 232 -4.41 8.58 9.64
C TYR A 232 -4.69 7.23 9.00
N TYR A 233 -3.69 6.38 8.97
CA TYR A 233 -3.77 5.02 8.49
C TYR A 233 -4.10 4.07 9.63
N TRP A 234 -5.12 3.27 9.48
CA TRP A 234 -5.53 2.25 10.43
C TRP A 234 -5.41 0.86 9.82
N ALA A 235 -4.43 0.08 10.27
CA ALA A 235 -4.28 -1.33 9.94
C ALA A 235 -5.27 -2.16 10.76
N ILE A 236 -6.49 -2.35 10.24
CA ILE A 236 -7.57 -3.06 10.94
C ILE A 236 -7.23 -4.55 11.11
N SER A 237 -6.66 -5.15 10.06
CA SER A 237 -6.25 -6.55 10.04
C SER A 237 -5.15 -6.78 8.99
N PRO A 238 -4.50 -7.95 8.92
CA PRO A 238 -3.54 -8.24 7.85
C PRO A 238 -4.11 -8.08 6.43
N SER A 239 -5.42 -8.16 6.26
CA SER A 239 -6.10 -8.07 4.98
C SER A 239 -7.00 -6.85 4.81
N ALA A 240 -7.12 -5.98 5.82
CA ALA A 240 -8.00 -4.81 5.77
C ALA A 240 -7.33 -3.58 6.38
N ASP A 241 -7.50 -2.43 5.75
CA ASP A 241 -7.09 -1.12 6.26
C ASP A 241 -8.09 -0.02 5.91
N LEU A 242 -7.99 1.05 6.68
CA LEU A 242 -8.76 2.27 6.51
C LEU A 242 -7.81 3.47 6.64
N THR A 243 -7.84 4.38 5.69
CA THR A 243 -7.20 5.69 5.83
C THR A 243 -8.29 6.75 5.95
N ILE A 244 -8.26 7.54 7.01
CA ILE A 244 -9.14 8.69 7.21
C ILE A 244 -8.30 9.95 7.11
N SER A 245 -8.72 10.89 6.28
CA SER A 245 -7.97 12.11 5.95
C SER A 245 -8.85 13.35 6.13
N PRO A 246 -9.03 13.83 7.37
CA PRO A 246 -9.69 15.12 7.59
C PRO A 246 -8.88 16.25 6.98
N GLN A 247 -9.54 17.12 6.24
CA GLN A 247 -9.01 18.31 5.62
C GLN A 247 -9.70 19.55 6.19
N ILE A 248 -8.92 20.47 6.73
CA ILE A 248 -9.38 21.79 7.17
C ILE A 248 -8.93 22.86 6.18
N ASN A 249 -9.78 23.82 5.94
CA ASN A 249 -9.58 24.90 5.00
C ASN A 249 -9.86 26.24 5.68
N THR A 250 -9.16 27.31 5.28
CA THR A 250 -9.36 28.62 5.91
C THR A 250 -10.51 29.42 5.32
N LYS A 251 -10.97 29.09 4.11
CA LYS A 251 -12.05 29.83 3.41
C LYS A 251 -13.37 29.06 3.32
N ILE A 252 -13.33 27.74 3.37
CA ILE A 252 -14.50 26.89 3.17
C ILE A 252 -14.59 25.82 4.27
N ALA A 253 -15.75 25.17 4.38
CA ALA A 253 -16.00 24.13 5.35
C ALA A 253 -14.99 22.96 5.25
N PRO A 254 -14.72 22.26 6.37
CA PRO A 254 -13.88 21.07 6.38
C PRO A 254 -14.41 19.97 5.47
N PHE A 255 -13.51 19.14 4.97
CA PHE A 255 -13.83 17.98 4.14
C PHE A 255 -13.20 16.71 4.72
N LEU A 256 -13.95 15.63 4.78
CA LEU A 256 -13.44 14.34 5.21
C LEU A 256 -13.24 13.43 4.00
N ASN A 257 -12.01 13.00 3.74
CA ASN A 257 -11.69 11.93 2.80
C ASN A 257 -11.45 10.63 3.53
N GLY A 258 -11.75 9.51 2.88
CA GLY A 258 -11.46 8.18 3.39
C GLY A 258 -11.17 7.18 2.28
N GLU A 259 -10.40 6.15 2.62
CA GLU A 259 -10.10 5.02 1.75
C GLU A 259 -10.11 3.73 2.56
N VAL A 260 -10.94 2.77 2.16
CA VAL A 260 -11.01 1.42 2.72
C VAL A 260 -10.47 0.46 1.69
N ARG A 261 -9.56 -0.42 2.11
CA ARG A 261 -9.06 -1.51 1.27
C ARG A 261 -9.20 -2.84 2.01
N ARG A 262 -9.69 -3.84 1.32
CA ARG A 262 -9.80 -5.19 1.86
C ARG A 262 -9.40 -6.22 0.82
N ARG A 263 -8.52 -7.13 1.21
CA ARG A 263 -8.11 -8.30 0.42
C ARG A 263 -8.82 -9.53 0.94
N PHE A 264 -9.23 -10.37 0.01
CA PHE A 264 -9.84 -11.68 0.23
C PHE A 264 -8.97 -12.74 -0.45
N ALA A 265 -9.19 -14.01 -0.16
CA ALA A 265 -8.47 -15.08 -0.84
C ALA A 265 -8.72 -15.07 -2.36
N SER A 266 -9.92 -14.68 -2.79
CA SER A 266 -10.33 -14.65 -4.20
C SER A 266 -10.21 -13.29 -4.87
N GLY A 267 -9.87 -12.20 -4.16
CA GLY A 267 -9.86 -10.86 -4.75
C GLY A 267 -9.68 -9.72 -3.77
N GLN A 268 -10.08 -8.51 -4.19
CA GLN A 268 -9.94 -7.31 -3.37
C GLN A 268 -11.09 -6.32 -3.59
N VAL A 269 -11.30 -5.48 -2.59
CA VAL A 269 -12.20 -4.32 -2.63
C VAL A 269 -11.41 -3.09 -2.21
N ASP A 270 -11.53 -2.02 -3.00
CA ASP A 270 -10.99 -0.69 -2.70
C ASP A 270 -12.12 0.34 -2.81
N VAL A 271 -12.35 1.14 -1.78
CA VAL A 271 -13.39 2.17 -1.76
C VAL A 271 -12.80 3.48 -1.26
N ARG A 272 -12.84 4.50 -2.08
CA ARG A 272 -12.58 5.89 -1.68
C ARG A 272 -13.91 6.62 -1.52
N PHE A 273 -13.99 7.43 -0.49
CA PHE A 273 -15.19 8.22 -0.22
C PHE A 273 -14.81 9.58 0.36
N GLY A 274 -15.72 10.52 0.26
CA GLY A 274 -15.57 11.81 0.91
C GLY A 274 -16.92 12.40 1.28
N TYR A 275 -16.89 13.28 2.29
CA TYR A 275 -18.08 13.89 2.84
C TYR A 275 -17.79 15.28 3.42
N THR A 276 -18.75 16.17 3.24
CA THR A 276 -18.83 17.45 3.91
C THR A 276 -20.27 17.91 4.03
N HIS A 277 -20.59 18.66 5.06
CA HIS A 277 -21.84 19.41 5.16
C HIS A 277 -21.51 20.89 5.03
N ALA A 278 -21.83 21.50 3.90
CA ALA A 278 -21.33 22.80 3.53
C ALA A 278 -22.25 23.55 2.57
N ARG A 279 -22.10 24.88 2.56
CA ARG A 279 -22.60 25.71 1.46
C ARG A 279 -21.80 25.47 0.19
N ASP A 280 -22.37 25.86 -0.93
CA ASP A 280 -21.60 25.92 -2.16
C ASP A 280 -20.66 27.12 -2.15
N PHE A 281 -19.62 27.13 -2.99
CA PHE A 281 -18.64 28.20 -3.07
C PHE A 281 -18.13 28.40 -4.49
N ASP A 282 -17.74 29.64 -4.78
CA ASP A 282 -17.20 30.06 -6.08
C ASP A 282 -15.69 29.78 -6.23
N GLY A 283 -15.12 30.21 -7.36
CA GLY A 283 -13.69 30.05 -7.64
C GLY A 283 -12.76 30.84 -6.71
N LYS A 284 -13.29 31.80 -5.92
CA LYS A 284 -12.55 32.61 -4.94
C LYS A 284 -12.78 32.16 -3.49
N GLY A 285 -13.65 31.15 -3.28
CA GLY A 285 -13.99 30.63 -1.97
C GLY A 285 -15.09 31.42 -1.25
N ASN A 286 -15.88 32.23 -1.96
CA ASN A 286 -17.05 32.88 -1.40
C ASN A 286 -18.20 31.87 -1.35
N GLU A 287 -18.71 31.64 -0.16
CA GLU A 287 -19.82 30.71 0.05
C GLU A 287 -21.17 31.30 -0.34
N PHE A 288 -22.02 30.49 -0.96
CA PHE A 288 -23.39 30.87 -1.34
C PHE A 288 -24.36 29.69 -1.22
N GLY A 289 -25.66 29.95 -1.31
CA GLY A 289 -26.70 28.93 -1.23
C GLY A 289 -26.95 28.43 0.18
N ARG A 290 -27.57 27.26 0.30
CA ARG A 290 -27.87 26.57 1.55
C ARG A 290 -26.79 25.55 1.88
N GLU A 291 -26.62 25.22 3.14
CA GLU A 291 -25.85 24.06 3.57
C GLU A 291 -26.52 22.78 3.07
N THR A 292 -25.74 21.91 2.48
CA THR A 292 -26.16 20.61 1.93
C THR A 292 -25.11 19.57 2.19
N ASP A 293 -25.55 18.33 2.27
CA ASP A 293 -24.65 17.18 2.31
C ASP A 293 -24.02 16.96 0.93
N ARG A 294 -22.70 16.93 0.91
CA ARG A 294 -21.93 16.65 -0.30
C ARG A 294 -21.03 15.46 -0.07
N SER A 295 -21.07 14.53 -0.98
CA SER A 295 -20.32 13.29 -0.83
C SER A 295 -19.95 12.67 -2.17
N TYR A 296 -18.96 11.81 -2.14
CA TYR A 296 -18.63 10.93 -3.25
C TYR A 296 -18.26 9.54 -2.76
N ILE A 297 -18.40 8.57 -3.65
CA ILE A 297 -17.89 7.22 -3.52
C ILE A 297 -17.26 6.79 -4.84
N LEU A 298 -16.06 6.18 -4.77
CA LEU A 298 -15.32 5.63 -5.89
C LEU A 298 -14.81 4.26 -5.45
N GLY A 299 -15.63 3.23 -5.70
CA GLY A 299 -15.37 1.86 -5.26
C GLY A 299 -15.11 0.93 -6.42
N ARG A 300 -14.31 -0.12 -6.16
CA ARG A 300 -14.15 -1.27 -7.05
C ARG A 300 -13.97 -2.55 -6.25
N GLY A 301 -14.44 -3.64 -6.82
CA GLY A 301 -14.14 -4.98 -6.36
C GLY A 301 -13.89 -5.88 -7.55
N ALA A 302 -12.90 -6.77 -7.43
CA ALA A 302 -12.60 -7.77 -8.44
C ALA A 302 -12.25 -9.09 -7.77
N PHE A 303 -12.87 -10.19 -8.22
CA PHE A 303 -12.80 -11.49 -7.58
C PHE A 303 -12.65 -12.60 -8.63
N GLN A 304 -11.72 -13.49 -8.37
CA GLN A 304 -11.52 -14.72 -9.14
C GLN A 304 -12.45 -15.80 -8.59
N ILE A 305 -13.21 -16.46 -9.45
CA ILE A 305 -14.02 -17.63 -9.08
C ILE A 305 -13.19 -18.91 -9.25
N ASP A 306 -12.53 -19.00 -10.42
CA ASP A 306 -11.62 -20.07 -10.80
C ASP A 306 -10.59 -19.55 -11.82
N ASP A 307 -9.81 -20.44 -12.43
CA ASP A 307 -8.77 -20.06 -13.42
C ASP A 307 -9.31 -19.37 -14.67
N LYS A 308 -10.60 -19.45 -14.94
CA LYS A 308 -11.26 -18.95 -16.15
C LYS A 308 -12.27 -17.85 -15.90
N TRP A 309 -12.87 -17.83 -14.70
CA TRP A 309 -13.93 -16.92 -14.35
C TRP A 309 -13.48 -15.86 -13.37
N LEU A 310 -13.81 -14.63 -13.67
CA LEU A 310 -13.73 -13.51 -12.74
C LEU A 310 -15.06 -12.74 -12.74
N TRP A 311 -15.36 -12.10 -11.62
CA TRP A 311 -16.43 -11.12 -11.54
C TRP A 311 -15.97 -9.89 -10.78
N GLY A 312 -16.69 -8.80 -10.94
CA GLY A 312 -16.36 -7.59 -10.23
C GLY A 312 -17.44 -6.54 -10.35
N PHE A 313 -17.17 -5.44 -9.70
CA PHE A 313 -18.04 -4.26 -9.74
C PHE A 313 -17.24 -2.98 -9.60
N THR A 314 -17.82 -1.88 -10.08
CA THR A 314 -17.47 -0.52 -9.68
C THR A 314 -18.71 0.17 -9.12
N ALA A 315 -18.51 1.01 -8.11
CA ALA A 315 -19.54 1.86 -7.52
C ALA A 315 -18.99 3.28 -7.49
N GLU A 316 -19.41 4.07 -8.45
CA GLU A 316 -18.93 5.44 -8.64
C GLU A 316 -20.12 6.41 -8.62
N ARG A 317 -20.13 7.31 -7.65
CA ARG A 317 -21.19 8.31 -7.49
C ARG A 317 -20.66 9.58 -6.84
N ALA A 318 -21.20 10.72 -7.25
CA ALA A 318 -20.96 12.01 -6.63
C ALA A 318 -22.28 12.73 -6.40
N SER A 319 -22.35 13.53 -5.34
CA SER A 319 -23.56 14.32 -5.01
C SER A 319 -23.78 15.49 -5.96
N ASP A 320 -22.69 16.01 -6.54
CA ASP A 320 -22.71 17.14 -7.47
C ASP A 320 -21.53 17.08 -8.45
N ASP A 321 -21.68 17.79 -9.58
CA ASP A 321 -20.78 17.71 -10.73
C ASP A 321 -19.39 18.30 -10.47
N LEU A 322 -19.24 19.15 -9.46
CA LEU A 322 -18.04 19.92 -9.20
C LEU A 322 -17.30 19.53 -7.94
N ILE A 323 -17.78 18.54 -7.16
CA ILE A 323 -17.18 18.16 -5.89
C ILE A 323 -15.69 17.82 -6.02
N PHE A 324 -15.30 17.10 -7.08
CA PHE A 324 -13.92 16.71 -7.31
C PHE A 324 -13.01 17.90 -7.65
N ASP A 325 -13.51 18.83 -8.46
CA ASP A 325 -12.78 20.04 -8.84
C ASP A 325 -12.68 21.02 -7.65
N LYS A 326 -13.78 21.16 -6.90
CA LYS A 326 -13.86 22.10 -5.77
C LYS A 326 -12.94 21.73 -4.63
N TYR A 327 -12.89 20.46 -4.29
CA TYR A 327 -12.05 19.93 -3.21
C TYR A 327 -10.70 19.38 -3.69
N GLU A 328 -10.39 19.50 -5.00
CA GLU A 328 -9.15 19.05 -5.66
C GLU A 328 -8.86 17.56 -5.41
N ILE A 329 -9.88 16.74 -5.56
CA ILE A 329 -9.79 15.30 -5.36
C ILE A 329 -9.18 14.65 -6.60
N GLY A 330 -7.96 14.14 -6.47
CA GLY A 330 -7.24 13.53 -7.58
C GLY A 330 -7.64 12.09 -7.87
N LYS A 331 -7.22 11.59 -9.05
CA LYS A 331 -7.41 10.18 -9.49
C LYS A 331 -8.89 9.77 -9.53
N VAL A 332 -9.76 10.65 -9.99
CA VAL A 332 -11.20 10.40 -10.10
C VAL A 332 -11.51 9.54 -11.32
N TYR A 333 -11.01 9.93 -12.50
CA TYR A 333 -11.32 9.32 -13.80
C TYR A 333 -10.34 8.18 -14.15
N VAL A 334 -9.98 7.36 -13.15
CA VAL A 334 -9.10 6.19 -13.37
C VAL A 334 -9.96 4.99 -13.71
N THR A 335 -9.54 4.21 -14.69
CA THR A 335 -10.19 2.94 -15.04
C THR A 335 -10.22 1.99 -13.85
N ARG A 336 -11.42 1.56 -13.44
CA ARG A 336 -11.61 0.64 -12.30
C ARG A 336 -12.21 -0.70 -12.68
N GLY A 337 -12.88 -0.77 -13.83
CA GLY A 337 -13.53 -1.96 -14.37
C GLY A 337 -13.28 -2.14 -15.86
N PRO A 338 -13.83 -3.17 -16.51
CA PRO A 338 -13.63 -3.46 -17.93
C PRO A 338 -14.24 -2.41 -18.86
N TYR A 339 -15.30 -1.75 -18.42
CA TYR A 339 -15.97 -0.71 -19.20
C TYR A 339 -15.58 0.67 -18.66
N VAL A 340 -15.23 1.57 -19.57
CA VAL A 340 -14.69 2.89 -19.25
C VAL A 340 -15.68 3.95 -19.74
N ALA A 341 -16.01 4.88 -18.87
CA ALA A 341 -16.77 6.06 -19.26
C ALA A 341 -15.85 7.10 -19.92
N ASP A 342 -16.45 8.00 -20.66
CA ASP A 342 -15.79 9.18 -21.20
C ASP A 342 -15.35 10.14 -20.08
N ASP A 343 -14.49 11.11 -20.41
CA ASP A 343 -14.01 12.11 -19.45
C ASP A 343 -15.17 12.86 -18.75
N ARG A 344 -15.01 13.15 -17.47
CA ARG A 344 -16.02 13.73 -16.57
C ARG A 344 -17.31 12.92 -16.47
N ARG A 345 -17.20 11.60 -16.52
CA ARG A 345 -18.31 10.67 -16.26
C ARG A 345 -17.87 9.58 -15.30
N LEU A 346 -18.76 9.19 -14.42
CA LEU A 346 -18.62 8.07 -13.52
C LEU A 346 -19.41 6.88 -14.04
N ILE A 347 -18.87 5.69 -13.89
CA ILE A 347 -19.52 4.46 -14.31
C ILE A 347 -19.62 3.48 -13.14
N SER A 348 -20.85 3.13 -12.76
CA SER A 348 -21.12 2.04 -11.84
C SER A 348 -21.50 0.82 -12.64
N GLN A 349 -20.77 -0.27 -12.45
CA GLN A 349 -20.94 -1.49 -13.24
C GLN A 349 -20.80 -2.74 -12.37
N VAL A 350 -21.48 -3.80 -12.76
CA VAL A 350 -21.25 -5.16 -12.32
C VAL A 350 -20.99 -6.03 -13.54
N TYR A 351 -20.03 -6.92 -13.43
CA TYR A 351 -19.61 -7.74 -14.57
C TYR A 351 -19.12 -9.12 -14.14
N ALA A 352 -19.25 -10.07 -15.07
CA ALA A 352 -18.62 -11.38 -15.00
C ALA A 352 -17.95 -11.66 -16.34
N ILE A 353 -16.75 -12.19 -16.29
CA ILE A 353 -15.93 -12.48 -17.46
C ILE A 353 -15.41 -13.90 -17.36
N ARG A 354 -15.57 -14.69 -18.43
CA ARG A 354 -14.93 -15.99 -18.60
C ARG A 354 -13.98 -15.93 -19.79
N GLN A 355 -12.79 -16.39 -19.61
CA GLN A 355 -11.79 -16.43 -20.68
C GLN A 355 -11.00 -17.74 -20.62
N ASP A 356 -10.85 -18.36 -21.76
CA ASP A 356 -9.88 -19.43 -21.98
C ASP A 356 -9.19 -19.23 -23.34
N ASP A 357 -8.35 -20.18 -23.76
CA ASP A 357 -7.53 -20.04 -24.98
C ASP A 357 -8.36 -19.81 -26.26
N ARG A 358 -9.62 -20.20 -26.27
CA ARG A 358 -10.46 -20.24 -27.49
C ARG A 358 -11.85 -19.66 -27.30
N SER A 359 -12.21 -19.29 -26.10
CA SER A 359 -13.51 -18.69 -25.83
C SER A 359 -13.41 -17.54 -24.86
N TYR A 360 -14.23 -16.55 -25.12
CA TYR A 360 -14.45 -15.40 -24.25
C TYR A 360 -15.95 -15.22 -24.08
N PHE A 361 -16.36 -14.94 -22.85
CA PHE A 361 -17.72 -14.58 -22.52
C PHE A 361 -17.68 -13.47 -21.49
N SER A 362 -18.48 -12.42 -21.70
CA SER A 362 -18.71 -11.41 -20.69
C SER A 362 -20.19 -11.08 -20.56
N ALA A 363 -20.62 -10.81 -19.34
CA ALA A 363 -21.94 -10.28 -19.05
C ALA A 363 -21.77 -9.10 -18.08
N ALA A 364 -22.46 -7.97 -18.36
CA ALA A 364 -22.37 -6.78 -17.54
C ALA A 364 -23.70 -6.03 -17.49
N ALA A 365 -23.85 -5.23 -16.43
CA ALA A 365 -24.84 -4.15 -16.37
C ALA A 365 -24.19 -2.91 -15.78
N MET A 366 -24.59 -1.73 -16.25
CA MET A 366 -23.96 -0.48 -15.83
C MET A 366 -24.87 0.73 -15.91
N THR A 367 -24.55 1.73 -15.10
CA THR A 367 -25.16 3.06 -15.09
C THR A 367 -24.07 4.12 -15.20
N ILE A 368 -24.42 5.28 -15.76
CA ILE A 368 -23.50 6.38 -15.98
C ILE A 368 -24.03 7.61 -15.27
N GLN A 369 -23.13 8.35 -14.60
CA GLN A 369 -23.37 9.68 -14.07
C GLN A 369 -22.48 10.69 -14.79
N GLY A 370 -23.09 11.78 -15.32
CA GLY A 370 -22.38 12.92 -15.89
C GLY A 370 -21.86 13.85 -14.79
N LEU A 371 -20.68 14.41 -15.03
CA LEU A 371 -20.06 15.43 -14.17
C LEU A 371 -19.64 16.66 -14.99
N ARG A 372 -20.22 16.85 -16.16
CA ARG A 372 -19.98 18.03 -16.97
C ARG A 372 -20.91 19.15 -16.52
N PRO A 373 -20.37 20.18 -15.84
CA PRO A 373 -21.21 21.28 -15.39
C PRO A 373 -21.77 22.02 -16.60
N GLY A 374 -23.03 22.38 -16.54
CA GLY A 374 -23.64 23.27 -17.51
C GLY A 374 -23.46 24.74 -17.13
N ALA A 375 -23.50 25.60 -18.10
CA ALA A 375 -23.80 27.00 -17.88
C ALA A 375 -25.33 27.18 -17.77
N ILE A 376 -25.76 28.12 -16.93
CA ILE A 376 -27.16 28.58 -16.99
C ILE A 376 -27.26 29.49 -18.21
N ASP A 377 -28.03 29.09 -19.19
CA ASP A 377 -28.41 30.00 -20.27
C ASP A 377 -29.23 31.15 -19.73
N LEU A 378 -28.65 32.34 -19.72
CA LEU A 378 -29.25 33.56 -19.18
C LEU A 378 -30.57 33.96 -19.87
N ASN A 379 -30.81 33.51 -21.10
CA ASN A 379 -32.02 33.82 -21.84
C ASN A 379 -33.18 32.86 -21.53
N SER A 380 -32.87 31.57 -21.34
CA SER A 380 -33.87 30.54 -21.06
C SER A 380 -33.95 30.10 -19.62
N GLY A 381 -32.96 30.46 -18.78
CA GLY A 381 -32.83 29.97 -17.40
C GLY A 381 -32.53 28.46 -17.28
N LEU A 382 -32.24 27.81 -18.42
CA LEU A 382 -31.98 26.37 -18.48
C LEU A 382 -30.52 26.06 -18.13
N ASN A 383 -30.31 25.06 -17.28
CA ASN A 383 -29.02 24.50 -17.07
C ASN A 383 -28.62 23.64 -18.30
N THR A 384 -27.53 24.01 -18.97
CA THR A 384 -26.99 23.31 -20.16
C THR A 384 -26.09 22.12 -19.77
N GLY A 385 -25.99 21.77 -18.48
CA GLY A 385 -25.25 20.60 -17.99
C GLY A 385 -25.83 19.27 -18.47
N GLU A 386 -25.04 18.23 -18.34
CA GLU A 386 -25.52 16.88 -18.65
C GLU A 386 -26.70 16.51 -17.72
N ASN A 387 -27.72 15.91 -18.31
CA ASN A 387 -28.87 15.40 -17.57
C ASN A 387 -28.73 13.89 -17.47
N ASP A 388 -28.45 13.37 -16.27
CA ASP A 388 -28.24 11.94 -16.01
C ASP A 388 -29.42 11.06 -16.48
N ARG A 389 -30.64 11.60 -16.52
CA ARG A 389 -31.83 10.87 -16.95
C ARG A 389 -31.85 10.49 -18.43
N VAL A 390 -31.03 11.14 -19.26
CA VAL A 390 -30.87 10.77 -20.66
C VAL A 390 -29.85 9.69 -20.91
N PHE A 391 -28.97 9.41 -19.92
CA PHE A 391 -28.06 8.29 -20.00
C PHE A 391 -28.80 6.97 -19.84
N PRO A 392 -28.53 5.99 -20.70
CA PRO A 392 -29.17 4.69 -20.54
C PRO A 392 -28.64 3.93 -19.33
N ILE A 393 -29.52 3.20 -18.67
CA ILE A 393 -29.13 2.00 -17.93
C ILE A 393 -28.82 0.95 -18.99
N ILE A 394 -27.61 0.43 -18.99
CA ILE A 394 -27.13 -0.58 -19.92
C ILE A 394 -27.17 -1.93 -19.20
N GLY A 395 -28.01 -2.83 -19.67
CA GLY A 395 -28.04 -4.15 -19.07
C GLY A 395 -29.27 -5.00 -19.40
N PRO A 396 -29.04 -6.28 -19.72
CA PRO A 396 -27.73 -6.92 -19.85
C PRO A 396 -26.93 -6.46 -21.09
N LEU A 397 -25.61 -6.36 -20.95
CA LEU A 397 -24.66 -6.35 -22.04
C LEU A 397 -23.93 -7.68 -22.01
N VAL A 398 -24.07 -8.48 -23.05
CA VAL A 398 -23.48 -9.82 -23.15
C VAL A 398 -22.63 -9.88 -24.40
N GLU A 399 -21.41 -10.39 -24.28
CA GLU A 399 -20.53 -10.63 -25.42
C GLU A 399 -19.95 -12.03 -25.35
N GLY A 400 -19.83 -12.69 -26.49
CA GLY A 400 -19.27 -14.01 -26.60
C GLY A 400 -18.42 -14.17 -27.85
N HIS A 401 -17.25 -14.79 -27.69
CA HIS A 401 -16.37 -15.20 -28.77
C HIS A 401 -16.06 -16.69 -28.60
N PHE A 402 -16.11 -17.43 -29.69
CA PHE A 402 -15.84 -18.85 -29.68
C PHE A 402 -15.09 -19.28 -30.94
N GLU A 403 -13.99 -20.03 -30.76
CA GLU A 403 -13.22 -20.68 -31.82
C GLU A 403 -13.12 -22.19 -31.52
N PRO A 404 -13.74 -23.09 -32.31
CA PRO A 404 -13.62 -24.53 -32.13
C PRO A 404 -12.16 -25.02 -32.16
N ALA A 405 -11.84 -26.03 -31.35
CA ALA A 405 -10.51 -26.63 -31.34
C ALA A 405 -10.14 -27.31 -32.68
N THR A 406 -11.14 -27.85 -33.35
CA THR A 406 -10.97 -28.54 -34.62
C THR A 406 -11.31 -27.65 -35.80
N LYS A 407 -10.60 -27.83 -36.90
CA LYS A 407 -10.91 -27.08 -38.14
C LYS A 407 -12.30 -27.53 -38.66
N VAL A 408 -13.14 -26.59 -38.99
CA VAL A 408 -14.46 -26.79 -39.60
C VAL A 408 -14.29 -26.71 -41.11
N LEU A 409 -14.63 -27.79 -41.85
CA LEU A 409 -14.45 -27.85 -43.29
C LEU A 409 -13.05 -27.52 -43.79
N GLY A 410 -12.03 -27.85 -42.98
CA GLY A 410 -10.62 -27.56 -43.25
C GLY A 410 -10.17 -26.13 -42.99
N GLY A 411 -11.04 -25.25 -42.52
CA GLY A 411 -10.78 -23.84 -42.16
C GLY A 411 -10.97 -23.58 -40.69
N ARG A 412 -10.56 -22.40 -40.25
CA ARG A 412 -10.81 -21.84 -38.90
C ARG A 412 -12.16 -21.14 -38.90
N LEU A 413 -13.03 -21.50 -37.99
CA LEU A 413 -14.32 -20.86 -37.77
C LEU A 413 -14.23 -20.04 -36.49
N ARG A 414 -14.69 -18.79 -36.52
CA ARG A 414 -14.87 -17.93 -35.35
C ARG A 414 -16.32 -17.47 -35.31
N ALA A 415 -16.90 -17.53 -34.16
CA ALA A 415 -18.22 -16.99 -33.88
C ALA A 415 -18.09 -15.84 -32.90
N HIS A 416 -18.73 -14.73 -33.18
CA HIS A 416 -18.88 -13.60 -32.28
C HIS A 416 -20.36 -13.29 -32.11
N THR A 417 -20.80 -13.12 -30.89
CA THR A 417 -22.18 -12.74 -30.55
C THR A 417 -22.19 -11.62 -29.53
N SER A 418 -23.10 -10.67 -29.68
CA SER A 418 -23.35 -9.65 -28.65
C SER A 418 -24.85 -9.36 -28.52
N ALA A 419 -25.26 -9.09 -27.28
CA ALA A 419 -26.61 -8.65 -26.98
C ALA A 419 -26.55 -7.49 -25.99
N VAL A 420 -27.32 -6.43 -26.23
CA VAL A 420 -27.42 -5.28 -25.34
C VAL A 420 -28.85 -4.80 -25.24
N VAL A 421 -29.24 -4.47 -24.02
CA VAL A 421 -30.50 -3.78 -23.73
C VAL A 421 -30.18 -2.42 -23.12
N LEU A 422 -30.82 -1.39 -23.62
CA LEU A 422 -30.69 -0.01 -23.15
C LEU A 422 -32.06 0.48 -22.69
N SER A 423 -32.16 0.94 -21.44
CA SER A 423 -33.36 1.60 -20.91
C SER A 423 -33.06 3.03 -20.54
N ARG A 424 -33.90 3.98 -20.91
CA ARG A 424 -33.75 5.42 -20.70
C ARG A 424 -34.97 6.02 -20.02
N GLU A 425 -34.73 6.78 -18.96
CA GLU A 425 -35.80 7.51 -18.29
C GLU A 425 -36.33 8.68 -19.17
N GLN A 426 -35.45 9.37 -19.88
CA GLN A 426 -35.77 10.54 -20.66
C GLN A 426 -35.15 10.49 -22.05
N SER A 427 -35.87 11.03 -23.06
CA SER A 427 -35.37 11.16 -24.41
C SER A 427 -34.33 12.26 -24.56
N GLN A 428 -33.30 12.02 -25.38
CA GLN A 428 -32.31 13.03 -25.77
C GLN A 428 -32.85 14.06 -26.76
N THR A 429 -33.90 13.72 -27.49
CA THR A 429 -34.38 14.51 -28.65
C THR A 429 -35.09 15.80 -28.24
N ASP A 430 -35.62 15.86 -27.02
CA ASP A 430 -36.29 17.06 -26.51
C ASP A 430 -36.12 17.20 -25.02
N LEU A 431 -35.06 17.89 -24.62
CA LEU A 431 -34.74 18.14 -23.22
C LEU A 431 -35.71 19.10 -22.54
N THR A 432 -36.45 19.89 -23.33
CA THR A 432 -37.39 20.88 -22.79
C THR A 432 -38.73 20.27 -22.43
N ARG A 433 -39.18 19.28 -23.20
CA ARG A 433 -40.48 18.60 -22.98
C ARG A 433 -40.42 17.41 -22.04
N ARG A 434 -39.22 16.98 -21.63
CA ARG A 434 -39.05 15.80 -20.79
C ARG A 434 -39.79 14.55 -21.26
N LEU A 435 -39.73 14.30 -22.57
CA LEU A 435 -40.36 13.12 -23.16
C LEU A 435 -39.76 11.83 -22.58
N PRO A 436 -40.58 10.77 -22.39
CA PRO A 436 -40.10 9.48 -21.98
C PRO A 436 -38.99 8.96 -22.87
N GLY A 437 -38.01 8.27 -22.29
CA GLY A 437 -36.96 7.61 -23.03
C GLY A 437 -37.49 6.43 -23.85
N LEU A 438 -36.73 6.05 -24.85
CA LEU A 438 -37.01 4.85 -25.63
C LEU A 438 -36.07 3.73 -25.21
N ASP A 439 -36.65 2.60 -24.83
CA ASP A 439 -35.92 1.36 -24.60
C ASP A 439 -35.54 0.73 -25.94
N SER A 440 -34.39 0.13 -25.98
CA SER A 440 -33.91 -0.54 -27.21
C SER A 440 -33.13 -1.81 -26.85
N ALA A 441 -33.21 -2.81 -27.69
CA ALA A 441 -32.43 -4.01 -27.63
C ALA A 441 -31.77 -4.32 -28.97
N ARG A 442 -30.52 -4.81 -28.90
CA ARG A 442 -29.77 -5.22 -30.09
C ARG A 442 -29.18 -6.60 -29.87
N LEU A 443 -29.33 -7.47 -30.83
CA LEU A 443 -28.65 -8.76 -30.94
C LEU A 443 -27.78 -8.75 -32.20
N THR A 444 -26.51 -9.14 -32.06
CA THR A 444 -25.56 -9.22 -33.17
C THR A 444 -24.93 -10.60 -33.19
N GLY A 445 -24.78 -11.19 -34.38
CA GLY A 445 -24.06 -12.43 -34.59
C GLY A 445 -23.17 -12.31 -35.82
N GLU A 446 -21.94 -12.77 -35.69
CA GLU A 446 -20.95 -12.79 -36.76
C GLU A 446 -20.29 -14.16 -36.83
N LEU A 447 -20.15 -14.71 -38.03
CA LEU A 447 -19.41 -15.93 -38.28
C LEU A 447 -18.30 -15.63 -39.31
N ASP A 448 -17.07 -15.82 -38.90
CA ASP A 448 -15.87 -15.68 -39.75
C ASP A 448 -15.28 -17.07 -40.00
N TRP A 449 -15.22 -17.50 -41.24
CA TRP A 449 -14.61 -18.73 -41.65
C TRP A 449 -13.45 -18.46 -42.61
N ARG A 450 -12.26 -18.96 -42.29
CA ARG A 450 -11.05 -18.76 -43.10
C ARG A 450 -10.34 -20.05 -43.36
N ARG A 451 -10.05 -20.36 -44.60
CA ARG A 451 -9.25 -21.49 -45.03
C ARG A 451 -8.09 -21.03 -45.88
N ALA A 452 -6.88 -21.29 -45.44
CA ALA A 452 -5.73 -21.09 -46.33
C ALA A 452 -5.51 -22.30 -47.21
N LEU A 453 -5.47 -22.04 -48.50
CA LEU A 453 -5.08 -23.02 -49.51
C LEU A 453 -3.66 -22.71 -49.95
N ILE A 454 -2.81 -23.74 -50.00
CA ILE A 454 -1.42 -23.61 -50.46
C ILE A 454 -1.36 -24.41 -51.77
N SER A 455 -1.00 -23.72 -52.88
CA SER A 455 -0.76 -24.40 -54.14
C SER A 455 0.50 -25.23 -54.10
N THR A 456 0.65 -26.16 -55.07
CA THR A 456 1.90 -26.92 -55.24
C THR A 456 3.12 -26.02 -55.52
N ALA A 457 2.91 -24.80 -56.00
CA ALA A 457 3.96 -23.80 -56.19
C ALA A 457 4.25 -22.95 -54.95
N GLY A 458 3.67 -23.24 -53.77
CA GLY A 458 3.89 -22.55 -52.51
C GLY A 458 3.09 -21.23 -52.35
N LEU A 459 2.18 -20.91 -53.28
CA LEU A 459 1.32 -19.70 -53.16
C LEU A 459 0.21 -19.95 -52.14
N ARG A 460 -0.03 -19.01 -51.23
CA ARG A 460 -1.10 -19.04 -50.22
C ARG A 460 -2.29 -18.18 -50.68
N PHE A 461 -3.44 -18.80 -50.72
CA PHE A 461 -4.74 -18.16 -51.05
C PHE A 461 -5.63 -18.12 -49.83
#